data_e30ec5698f718d860261a10f1b0ee871
#
_entry.id   e30ec5698f718d860261a10f1b0ee871
#
_cell.length_a   1.000
_cell.length_b   1.000
_cell.length_c   1.000
_cell.angle_alpha   90.00
_cell.angle_beta   90.00
_cell.angle_gamma   90.00
#
_symmetry.space_group_name_H-M   'P 1'
#
loop_
_entity.id
_entity.type
_entity.pdbx_description
1 polymer ?
#
loop_
_entity_poly.entity_id
_entity_poly.type
_entity_poly.pdbx_seq_one_letter_code
_entity_poly.pdbx_strand_id
1 'polypeptide(L)'
;RGVIHGVQSAYPVMIRQGSGHIVNTASMAGLITTTAQAGYTATKHAVVALSKAMRVEAATHGVRVSVLCPGVVRTPILTGGEYGRNKSVSRENQLKLGEALRPMDADVFADKALRGVLRNEAIIVIPRWWKALWYLERLSPALSMRTAGIAPIRLATPTTDTARLPAVLDGASG
;
A
#
# COMPACT_ATOMS: atom_id res chain seq x y z
N ARG A 1 0.93 -7.72 -12.10
CA ARG A 1 0.41 -8.90 -12.85
C ARG A 1 0.26 -10.13 -11.94
N GLY A 2 1.25 -10.50 -11.09
CA GLY A 2 1.21 -11.74 -10.30
C GLY A 2 -0.06 -11.94 -9.46
N VAL A 3 -0.54 -10.91 -8.75
CA VAL A 3 -1.80 -10.99 -7.99
C VAL A 3 -2.99 -11.30 -8.90
N ILE A 4 -3.08 -10.64 -10.07
CA ILE A 4 -4.17 -10.87 -11.04
C ILE A 4 -4.15 -12.32 -11.51
N HIS A 5 -2.99 -12.83 -11.94
CA HIS A 5 -2.88 -14.22 -12.40
C HIS A 5 -3.21 -15.22 -11.29
N GLY A 6 -2.73 -14.97 -10.06
CA GLY A 6 -3.05 -15.82 -8.92
C GLY A 6 -4.55 -15.87 -8.63
N VAL A 7 -5.21 -14.71 -8.65
CA VAL A 7 -6.67 -14.61 -8.45
C VAL A 7 -7.42 -15.33 -9.58
N GLN A 8 -7.07 -15.07 -10.84
CA GLN A 8 -7.71 -15.70 -12.00
C GLN A 8 -7.61 -17.23 -11.99
N SER A 9 -6.51 -17.76 -11.48
CA SER A 9 -6.30 -19.21 -11.39
C SER A 9 -6.99 -19.83 -10.18
N ALA A 10 -6.90 -19.21 -9.00
CA ALA A 10 -7.38 -19.80 -7.75
C ALA A 10 -8.89 -19.58 -7.50
N TYR A 11 -9.40 -18.39 -7.83
CA TYR A 11 -10.76 -18.01 -7.47
C TYR A 11 -11.83 -18.90 -8.09
N PRO A 12 -11.81 -19.26 -9.40
CA PRO A 12 -12.78 -20.17 -9.98
C PRO A 12 -12.76 -21.57 -9.34
N VAL A 13 -11.58 -22.03 -8.92
CA VAL A 13 -11.46 -23.33 -8.22
C VAL A 13 -12.16 -23.25 -6.85
N MET A 14 -11.90 -22.20 -6.08
CA MET A 14 -12.49 -22.00 -4.75
C MET A 14 -14.02 -21.83 -4.82
N ILE A 15 -14.54 -21.15 -5.86
CA ILE A 15 -15.98 -21.07 -6.10
C ILE A 15 -16.59 -22.47 -6.26
N ARG A 16 -15.99 -23.31 -7.11
CA ARG A 16 -16.49 -24.69 -7.31
C ARG A 16 -16.39 -25.54 -6.06
N GLN A 17 -15.40 -25.27 -5.20
CA GLN A 17 -15.25 -25.94 -3.90
C GLN A 17 -16.26 -25.46 -2.85
N GLY A 18 -16.89 -24.30 -3.04
CA GLY A 18 -17.70 -23.65 -2.03
C GLY A 18 -16.93 -23.16 -0.81
N SER A 19 -15.60 -23.15 -0.89
CA SER A 19 -14.73 -22.75 0.22
C SER A 19 -13.34 -22.34 -0.27
N GLY A 20 -12.68 -21.49 0.51
CA GLY A 20 -11.32 -21.06 0.24
C GLY A 20 -10.97 -19.76 0.96
N HIS A 21 -9.69 -19.39 0.92
CA HIS A 21 -9.25 -18.10 1.44
C HIS A 21 -8.12 -17.53 0.56
N ILE A 22 -8.41 -16.46 -0.16
CA ILE A 22 -7.42 -15.72 -0.94
C ILE A 22 -6.81 -14.65 -0.05
N VAL A 23 -5.49 -14.63 0.04
CA VAL A 23 -4.73 -13.60 0.77
C VAL A 23 -3.82 -12.87 -0.21
N ASN A 24 -4.19 -11.66 -0.58
CA ASN A 24 -3.38 -10.83 -1.48
C ASN A 24 -2.41 -9.96 -0.68
N THR A 25 -1.15 -9.89 -1.11
CA THR A 25 -0.15 -9.03 -0.47
C THR A 25 -0.06 -7.67 -1.17
N ALA A 26 -0.56 -6.65 -0.50
CA ALA A 26 -0.40 -5.25 -0.88
C ALA A 26 0.81 -4.61 -0.17
N SER A 27 0.61 -3.52 0.53
CA SER A 27 1.57 -2.76 1.34
C SER A 27 0.82 -1.66 2.08
N MET A 28 1.42 -1.03 3.07
CA MET A 28 0.95 0.27 3.58
C MET A 28 0.86 1.32 2.47
N ALA A 29 1.74 1.27 1.46
CA ALA A 29 1.62 2.10 0.25
C ALA A 29 0.35 1.86 -0.57
N GLY A 30 -0.46 0.86 -0.25
CA GLY A 30 -1.81 0.65 -0.79
C GLY A 30 -2.91 1.30 0.04
N LEU A 31 -2.58 1.91 1.16
CA LEU A 31 -3.51 2.54 2.09
C LEU A 31 -3.21 4.01 2.37
N ILE A 32 -1.96 4.43 2.20
CA ILE A 32 -1.48 5.79 2.40
C ILE A 32 -0.64 6.25 1.22
N THR A 33 -0.52 7.56 1.05
CA THR A 33 0.39 8.15 0.07
C THR A 33 1.85 7.95 0.48
N THR A 34 2.69 7.54 -0.48
CA THR A 34 4.14 7.38 -0.26
C THR A 34 4.92 8.19 -1.29
N THR A 35 5.90 8.96 -0.82
CA THR A 35 6.78 9.81 -1.66
C THR A 35 7.70 8.97 -2.54
N ALA A 36 8.04 9.49 -3.72
CA ALA A 36 8.99 8.89 -4.67
C ALA A 36 8.65 7.45 -5.12
N GLN A 37 7.42 7.00 -4.91
CA GLN A 37 6.95 5.64 -5.23
C GLN A 37 5.57 5.63 -5.92
N ALA A 38 5.24 6.63 -6.74
CA ALA A 38 3.90 6.78 -7.32
C ALA A 38 3.40 5.52 -8.06
N GLY A 39 4.22 4.93 -8.93
CA GLY A 39 3.86 3.70 -9.63
C GLY A 39 3.64 2.50 -8.70
N TYR A 40 4.49 2.35 -7.69
CA TYR A 40 4.31 1.31 -6.66
C TYR A 40 3.04 1.54 -5.85
N THR A 41 2.82 2.76 -5.38
CA THR A 41 1.63 3.18 -4.65
C THR A 41 0.36 2.88 -5.44
N ALA A 42 0.31 3.26 -6.71
CA ALA A 42 -0.82 2.97 -7.60
C ALA A 42 -1.10 1.46 -7.71
N THR A 43 -0.06 0.64 -7.90
CA THR A 43 -0.23 -0.82 -7.98
C THR A 43 -0.74 -1.42 -6.67
N LYS A 44 -0.27 -0.92 -5.52
CA LYS A 44 -0.69 -1.44 -4.20
C LYS A 44 -2.09 -0.99 -3.80
N HIS A 45 -2.51 0.22 -4.17
CA HIS A 45 -3.90 0.66 -4.06
C HIS A 45 -4.83 -0.21 -4.91
N ALA A 46 -4.43 -0.56 -6.14
CA ALA A 46 -5.19 -1.47 -7.00
C ALA A 46 -5.37 -2.85 -6.35
N VAL A 47 -4.35 -3.41 -5.72
CA VAL A 47 -4.45 -4.69 -5.00
C VAL A 47 -5.41 -4.60 -3.80
N VAL A 48 -5.37 -3.50 -3.04
CA VAL A 48 -6.30 -3.29 -1.92
C VAL A 48 -7.74 -3.15 -2.43
N ALA A 49 -7.97 -2.36 -3.47
CA ALA A 49 -9.29 -2.15 -4.05
C ALA A 49 -9.86 -3.47 -4.60
N LEU A 50 -9.08 -4.22 -5.39
CA LEU A 50 -9.45 -5.53 -5.90
C LEU A 50 -9.85 -6.50 -4.77
N SER A 51 -9.01 -6.60 -3.74
CA SER A 51 -9.26 -7.53 -2.63
C SER A 51 -10.53 -7.17 -1.84
N LYS A 52 -10.80 -5.89 -1.67
CA LYS A 52 -12.02 -5.41 -1.00
C LYS A 52 -13.28 -5.72 -1.81
N ALA A 53 -13.26 -5.47 -3.12
CA ALA A 53 -14.38 -5.80 -4.01
C ALA A 53 -14.62 -7.32 -4.02
N MET A 54 -13.58 -8.09 -4.28
CA MET A 54 -13.66 -9.55 -4.26
C MET A 54 -14.16 -10.13 -2.94
N ARG A 55 -13.82 -9.52 -1.79
CA ARG A 55 -14.29 -10.01 -0.49
C ARG A 55 -15.81 -9.99 -0.39
N VAL A 56 -16.47 -8.98 -0.95
CA VAL A 56 -17.93 -8.87 -0.96
C VAL A 56 -18.53 -9.89 -1.94
N GLU A 57 -17.99 -9.95 -3.14
CA GLU A 57 -18.46 -10.88 -4.19
C GLU A 57 -18.25 -12.34 -3.79
N ALA A 58 -17.07 -12.68 -3.29
CA ALA A 58 -16.67 -14.04 -2.94
C ALA A 58 -17.43 -14.62 -1.73
N ALA A 59 -17.96 -13.76 -0.86
CA ALA A 59 -18.71 -14.20 0.31
C ALA A 59 -19.94 -15.05 -0.06
N THR A 60 -20.61 -14.73 -1.17
CA THR A 60 -21.76 -15.50 -1.69
C THR A 60 -21.40 -16.91 -2.13
N HIS A 61 -20.11 -17.17 -2.36
CA HIS A 61 -19.56 -18.46 -2.78
C HIS A 61 -18.82 -19.20 -1.66
N GLY A 62 -18.93 -18.74 -0.41
CA GLY A 62 -18.19 -19.32 0.72
C GLY A 62 -16.67 -19.07 0.69
N VAL A 63 -16.19 -18.18 -0.17
CA VAL A 63 -14.77 -17.87 -0.32
C VAL A 63 -14.43 -16.60 0.46
N ARG A 64 -13.37 -16.67 1.27
CA ARG A 64 -12.85 -15.53 2.04
C ARG A 64 -11.76 -14.80 1.25
N VAL A 65 -11.68 -13.51 1.43
CA VAL A 65 -10.60 -12.70 0.85
C VAL A 65 -10.05 -11.75 1.90
N SER A 66 -8.74 -11.73 2.07
CA SER A 66 -8.01 -10.80 2.93
C SER A 66 -6.93 -10.09 2.13
N VAL A 67 -6.62 -8.86 2.50
CA VAL A 67 -5.46 -8.14 1.96
C VAL A 67 -4.47 -7.84 3.08
N LEU A 68 -3.22 -8.26 2.87
CA LEU A 68 -2.12 -8.02 3.78
C LEU A 68 -1.43 -6.71 3.39
N CYS A 69 -1.36 -5.78 4.33
CA CYS A 69 -0.76 -4.46 4.15
C CYS A 69 0.43 -4.30 5.11
N PRO A 70 1.60 -4.84 4.75
CA PRO A 70 2.81 -4.69 5.56
C PRO A 70 3.27 -3.23 5.64
N GLY A 71 3.74 -2.82 6.81
CA GLY A 71 4.67 -1.72 6.93
C GLY A 71 6.07 -2.15 6.48
N VAL A 72 7.11 -1.67 7.17
CA VAL A 72 8.49 -2.08 6.84
C VAL A 72 8.82 -3.39 7.54
N VAL A 73 9.25 -4.38 6.75
CA VAL A 73 9.68 -5.71 7.22
C VAL A 73 11.15 -5.91 6.87
N ARG A 74 11.93 -6.42 7.80
CA ARG A 74 13.37 -6.68 7.63
C ARG A 74 13.55 -7.88 6.69
N THR A 75 13.73 -7.58 5.42
CA THR A 75 13.92 -8.56 4.34
C THR A 75 15.01 -8.05 3.38
N PRO A 76 15.56 -8.90 2.50
CA PRO A 76 16.55 -8.47 1.50
C PRO A 76 16.13 -7.28 0.63
N ILE A 77 14.85 -6.97 0.54
CA ILE A 77 14.36 -5.79 -0.19
C ILE A 77 14.89 -4.47 0.41
N LEU A 78 15.15 -4.42 1.71
CA LEU A 78 15.73 -3.24 2.39
C LEU A 78 17.23 -3.11 2.13
N THR A 79 17.93 -4.22 1.93
CA THR A 79 19.39 -4.26 1.75
C THR A 79 19.80 -4.18 0.29
N GLY A 80 18.85 -4.08 -0.63
CA GLY A 80 19.13 -3.82 -2.04
C GLY A 80 19.14 -5.08 -2.90
N GLY A 81 18.19 -5.98 -2.70
CA GLY A 81 17.89 -7.05 -3.65
C GLY A 81 17.70 -6.50 -5.08
N GLU A 82 17.81 -7.35 -6.06
CA GLU A 82 17.76 -7.03 -7.49
C GLU A 82 16.44 -6.36 -7.91
N TYR A 83 15.36 -6.59 -7.16
CA TYR A 83 14.01 -6.10 -7.40
C TYR A 83 13.64 -4.99 -6.41
N GLY A 84 13.02 -3.92 -6.92
CA GLY A 84 12.45 -2.86 -6.08
C GLY A 84 13.39 -1.69 -5.77
N ARG A 85 14.54 -1.58 -6.44
CA ARG A 85 15.43 -0.43 -6.30
C ARG A 85 14.76 0.85 -6.79
N ASN A 86 14.59 1.80 -5.90
CA ASN A 86 14.35 3.18 -6.31
C ASN A 86 15.68 3.80 -6.75
N LYS A 87 15.91 3.87 -8.06
CA LYS A 87 17.14 4.41 -8.65
C LYS A 87 17.37 5.89 -8.33
N SER A 88 16.33 6.59 -7.88
CA SER A 88 16.39 8.03 -7.56
C SER A 88 16.87 8.31 -6.13
N VAL A 89 17.01 7.29 -5.28
CA VAL A 89 17.45 7.44 -3.90
C VAL A 89 18.69 6.59 -3.66
N SER A 90 19.74 7.18 -3.06
CA SER A 90 20.97 6.45 -2.75
C SER A 90 20.66 5.27 -1.80
N ARG A 91 21.45 4.19 -1.93
CA ARG A 91 21.31 2.99 -1.08
C ARG A 91 21.39 3.33 0.41
N GLU A 92 22.28 4.22 0.77
CA GLU A 92 22.46 4.66 2.15
C GLU A 92 21.21 5.36 2.70
N ASN A 93 20.62 6.26 1.92
CA ASN A 93 19.40 6.95 2.31
C ASN A 93 18.20 6.00 2.37
N GLN A 94 18.12 4.99 1.50
CA GLN A 94 17.09 3.95 1.58
C GLN A 94 17.21 3.13 2.87
N LEU A 95 18.42 2.76 3.26
CA LEU A 95 18.67 2.03 4.50
C LEU A 95 18.33 2.89 5.73
N LYS A 96 18.78 4.14 5.78
CA LYS A 96 18.47 5.08 6.88
C LYS A 96 16.95 5.28 7.03
N LEU A 97 16.25 5.48 5.91
CA LEU A 97 14.80 5.62 5.92
C LEU A 97 14.12 4.33 6.38
N GLY A 98 14.59 3.18 5.88
CA GLY A 98 14.07 1.87 6.27
C GLY A 98 14.20 1.64 7.77
N GLU A 99 15.38 1.91 8.35
CA GLU A 99 15.61 1.73 9.79
C GLU A 99 14.82 2.74 10.64
N ALA A 100 14.66 3.99 10.19
CA ALA A 100 13.85 4.99 10.88
C ALA A 100 12.38 4.57 11.02
N LEU A 101 11.88 3.76 10.10
CA LEU A 101 10.52 3.23 10.13
C LEU A 101 10.36 1.98 11.02
N ARG A 102 11.39 1.61 11.79
CA ARG A 102 11.40 0.49 12.74
C ARG A 102 10.98 -0.82 12.08
N PRO A 103 11.79 -1.38 11.18
CA PRO A 103 11.46 -2.59 10.45
C PRO A 103 11.22 -3.75 11.42
N MET A 104 10.12 -4.46 11.20
CA MET A 104 9.77 -5.64 11.97
C MET A 104 10.54 -6.86 11.44
N ASP A 105 10.93 -7.75 12.33
CA ASP A 105 11.48 -9.06 11.98
C ASP A 105 10.48 -9.86 11.12
N ALA A 106 10.99 -10.62 10.14
CA ALA A 106 10.18 -11.33 9.16
C ALA A 106 9.34 -12.45 9.79
N ASP A 107 9.89 -13.19 10.75
CA ASP A 107 9.18 -14.30 11.41
C ASP A 107 8.09 -13.76 12.33
N VAL A 108 8.38 -12.69 13.07
CA VAL A 108 7.38 -11.99 13.90
C VAL A 108 6.26 -11.40 13.04
N PHE A 109 6.60 -10.90 11.85
CA PHE A 109 5.61 -10.43 10.89
C PHE A 109 4.73 -11.57 10.39
N ALA A 110 5.33 -12.70 9.98
CA ALA A 110 4.64 -13.87 9.45
C ALA A 110 3.63 -14.44 10.45
N ASP A 111 4.02 -14.59 11.71
CA ASP A 111 3.15 -15.06 12.79
C ASP A 111 1.93 -14.15 12.99
N LYS A 112 2.15 -12.84 13.02
CA LYS A 112 1.05 -11.87 13.14
C LYS A 112 0.14 -11.85 11.92
N ALA A 113 0.70 -12.00 10.72
CA ALA A 113 -0.05 -12.07 9.48
C ALA A 113 -0.95 -13.31 9.46
N LEU A 114 -0.40 -14.47 9.81
CA LEU A 114 -1.17 -15.72 9.88
C LEU A 114 -2.33 -15.62 10.87
N ARG A 115 -2.10 -15.04 12.05
CA ARG A 115 -3.20 -14.80 13.02
C ARG A 115 -4.30 -13.90 12.45
N GLY A 116 -3.95 -12.86 11.67
CA GLY A 116 -4.93 -12.01 10.99
C GLY A 116 -5.73 -12.78 9.93
N VAL A 117 -5.07 -13.64 9.16
CA VAL A 117 -5.70 -14.52 8.18
C VAL A 117 -6.66 -15.50 8.84
N LEU A 118 -6.23 -16.17 9.91
CA LEU A 118 -7.07 -17.13 10.66
C LEU A 118 -8.32 -16.46 11.25
N ARG A 119 -8.21 -15.20 11.68
CA ARG A 119 -9.35 -14.40 12.14
C ARG A 119 -10.20 -13.83 10.99
N ASN A 120 -9.88 -14.13 9.75
CA ASN A 120 -10.58 -13.61 8.58
C ASN A 120 -10.66 -12.07 8.54
N GLU A 121 -9.60 -11.38 8.99
CA GLU A 121 -9.54 -9.91 8.91
C GLU A 121 -9.52 -9.46 7.44
N ALA A 122 -10.36 -8.49 7.09
CA ALA A 122 -10.45 -7.98 5.71
C ALA A 122 -9.18 -7.28 5.26
N ILE A 123 -8.63 -6.41 6.12
CA ILE A 123 -7.41 -5.64 5.87
C ILE A 123 -6.47 -5.86 7.06
N ILE A 124 -5.39 -6.58 6.81
CA ILE A 124 -4.41 -6.98 7.83
C ILE A 124 -3.23 -6.00 7.76
N VAL A 125 -3.19 -5.05 8.69
CA VAL A 125 -2.12 -4.05 8.82
C VAL A 125 -1.14 -4.45 9.90
N ILE A 126 0.14 -4.61 9.54
CA ILE A 126 1.20 -5.02 10.46
C ILE A 126 2.46 -4.18 10.21
N PRO A 127 3.04 -3.61 11.27
CA PRO A 127 2.54 -3.51 12.66
C PRO A 127 1.29 -2.63 12.78
N ARG A 128 0.49 -2.88 13.81
CA ARG A 128 -0.85 -2.25 13.94
C ARG A 128 -0.84 -0.73 14.11
N TRP A 129 0.27 -0.15 14.56
CA TRP A 129 0.35 1.30 14.73
C TRP A 129 0.24 2.06 13.39
N TRP A 130 0.57 1.43 12.26
CA TRP A 130 0.35 1.99 10.94
C TRP A 130 -1.13 2.29 10.63
N LYS A 131 -2.06 1.66 11.36
CA LYS A 131 -3.49 1.98 11.24
C LYS A 131 -3.78 3.45 11.58
N ALA A 132 -3.02 4.04 12.50
CA ALA A 132 -3.18 5.45 12.85
C ALA A 132 -2.90 6.36 11.64
N LEU A 133 -1.83 6.09 10.88
CA LEU A 133 -1.52 6.82 9.65
C LEU A 133 -2.57 6.58 8.56
N TRP A 134 -3.07 5.36 8.44
CA TRP A 134 -4.15 5.05 7.51
C TRP A 134 -5.45 5.78 7.87
N TYR A 135 -5.82 5.84 9.13
CA TYR A 135 -7.00 6.62 9.55
C TYR A 135 -6.80 8.12 9.34
N LEU A 136 -5.61 8.65 9.59
CA LEU A 136 -5.27 10.03 9.29
C LEU A 136 -5.44 10.34 7.80
N GLU A 137 -4.92 9.48 6.91
CA GLU A 137 -5.10 9.60 5.46
C GLU A 137 -6.57 9.63 5.06
N ARG A 138 -7.40 8.80 5.68
CA ARG A 138 -8.85 8.73 5.40
C ARG A 138 -9.64 9.94 5.90
N LEU A 139 -9.27 10.48 7.05
CA LEU A 139 -9.95 11.61 7.66
C LEU A 139 -9.52 12.94 7.03
N SER A 140 -8.26 13.07 6.71
CA SER A 140 -7.70 14.29 6.12
C SER A 140 -6.48 13.96 5.25
N PRO A 141 -6.67 13.65 3.96
CA PRO A 141 -5.56 13.43 3.04
C PRO A 141 -4.58 14.60 2.98
N ALA A 142 -5.10 15.84 3.06
CA ALA A 142 -4.28 17.05 3.07
C ALA A 142 -3.35 17.12 4.30
N LEU A 143 -3.83 16.73 5.47
CA LEU A 143 -3.01 16.67 6.69
C LEU A 143 -1.99 15.54 6.61
N SER A 144 -2.39 14.38 6.10
CA SER A 144 -1.49 13.25 5.89
C SER A 144 -0.35 13.61 4.93
N MET A 145 -0.63 14.28 3.83
CA MET A 145 0.39 14.75 2.90
C MET A 145 1.35 15.76 3.55
N ARG A 146 0.83 16.70 4.37
CA ARG A 146 1.68 17.64 5.12
C ARG A 146 2.60 16.94 6.11
N THR A 147 2.10 15.96 6.85
CA THR A 147 2.92 15.20 7.81
C THR A 147 3.96 14.32 7.12
N ALA A 148 3.71 13.91 5.89
CA ALA A 148 4.71 13.22 5.04
C ALA A 148 5.74 14.17 4.41
N GLY A 149 5.73 15.45 4.73
CA GLY A 149 6.64 16.46 4.18
C GLY A 149 6.32 16.86 2.74
N ILE A 150 5.08 16.60 2.30
CA ILE A 150 4.63 16.95 0.95
C ILE A 150 3.73 18.20 1.05
N ALA A 151 4.21 19.32 0.52
CA ALA A 151 3.35 20.47 0.30
C ALA A 151 2.26 20.09 -0.71
N PRO A 152 0.99 20.53 -0.51
CA PRO A 152 -0.08 20.26 -1.46
C PRO A 152 0.25 20.92 -2.80
N ILE A 153 0.48 20.11 -3.82
CA ILE A 153 0.67 20.61 -5.20
C ILE A 153 -0.68 21.16 -5.65
N ARG A 154 -0.71 22.46 -5.95
CA ARG A 154 -1.85 23.06 -6.64
C ARG A 154 -1.82 22.60 -8.09
N LEU A 155 -2.75 21.74 -8.46
CA LEU A 155 -2.88 21.32 -9.85
C LEU A 155 -3.35 22.52 -10.70
N ALA A 156 -2.57 22.85 -11.74
CA ALA A 156 -3.05 23.69 -12.82
C ALA A 156 -4.20 22.96 -13.53
N THR A 157 -5.37 23.58 -13.60
CA THR A 157 -6.50 23.05 -14.36
C THR A 157 -6.40 23.53 -15.82
N PRO A 158 -7.08 22.90 -16.78
CA PRO A 158 -7.13 23.38 -18.15
C PRO A 158 -7.63 24.83 -18.29
N THR A 159 -8.31 25.32 -17.25
CA THR A 159 -8.79 26.73 -17.15
C THR A 159 -7.82 27.61 -16.41
N THR A 160 -6.65 27.14 -15.97
CA THR A 160 -5.65 27.98 -15.34
C THR A 160 -5.01 28.86 -16.40
N ASP A 161 -5.25 30.16 -16.28
CA ASP A 161 -4.65 31.20 -17.12
C ASP A 161 -3.10 31.08 -17.05
N THR A 162 -2.45 31.23 -18.21
CA THR A 162 -0.99 31.21 -18.32
C THR A 162 -0.33 32.31 -17.46
N ALA A 163 -1.03 33.42 -17.20
CA ALA A 163 -0.57 34.46 -16.27
C ALA A 163 -0.55 34.03 -14.80
N ARG A 164 -1.34 32.99 -14.42
CA ARG A 164 -1.38 32.42 -13.04
C ARG A 164 -0.46 31.22 -12.87
N LEU A 165 0.06 30.70 -13.97
CA LEU A 165 0.92 29.50 -13.93
C LEU A 165 2.16 29.67 -13.05
N PRO A 166 2.90 30.82 -13.11
CA PRO A 166 4.04 31.05 -12.22
C PRO A 166 3.66 31.00 -10.74
N ALA A 167 2.57 31.67 -10.35
CA ALA A 167 2.11 31.69 -8.95
C ALA A 167 1.66 30.30 -8.44
N VAL A 168 1.19 29.43 -9.33
CA VAL A 168 0.83 28.04 -8.99
C VAL A 168 2.10 27.20 -8.81
N LEU A 169 3.13 27.42 -9.63
CA LEU A 169 4.40 26.71 -9.55
C LEU A 169 5.25 27.18 -8.35
N ASP A 170 5.29 28.49 -8.09
CA ASP A 170 6.00 29.05 -6.94
C ASP A 170 5.39 28.61 -5.60
N GLY A 171 4.06 28.47 -5.53
CA GLY A 171 3.39 27.91 -4.36
C GLY A 171 3.63 26.42 -4.13
N ALA A 172 4.23 25.72 -5.08
CA ALA A 172 4.58 24.31 -4.98
C ALA A 172 6.03 24.07 -4.51
N SER A 173 6.86 25.10 -4.45
CA SER A 173 8.27 25.06 -4.05
C SER A 173 8.54 25.56 -2.62
N GLY A 174 7.51 25.86 -1.84
CA GLY A 174 7.59 26.33 -0.45
C GLY A 174 7.31 25.25 0.57
#